data_b46eefa8e1afd91069c35a0f3ad07cc4
#
_entry.id   b46eefa8e1afd91069c35a0f3ad07cc4
#
_cell.length_a   1.000
_cell.length_b   1.000
_cell.length_c   1.000
_cell.angle_alpha   90.00
_cell.angle_beta   90.00
_cell.angle_gamma   90.00
#
_symmetry.space_group_name_H-M   'P 1'
#
loop_
_entity.id
_entity.type
_entity.pdbx_description
1 polymer ?
#
loop_
_entity_poly.entity_id
_entity_poly.type
_entity_poly.pdbx_seq_one_letter_code
_entity_poly.pdbx_strand_id
1 'polypeptide(L)'
;MNKPYFIRVTEQSPTIFWINNPTRWQADMALEHGALGCTNNPSYTQKMIDHPEEGEHALRLLDESIRECDDDWETAEIFQRKMVKPIAEKFMPLYEKSNGQHGYVSIQGDPINEDDADAVIRGARANRVVAPNICCKIPTTTSGLKAMETMVAEDIPINATEIFGVSQFISICEAYKQVSGANGHKPMFYMSHIAGIYDDHLGNYVKENDIQISPDVLHQAGLAVARKVYNLMIERDYPCVFIGGGARGLHHFTEMVGXXXXPSTGRGLPTG
;
A
#
# COMPACT_ATOMS: atom_id res chain seq x y z
N MET A 1 -15.10 -16.79 -22.99
CA MET A 1 -13.78 -16.22 -22.70
C MET A 1 -13.32 -16.68 -21.31
N ASN A 2 -12.04 -16.97 -21.14
CA ASN A 2 -11.50 -17.34 -19.83
C ASN A 2 -11.51 -16.12 -18.91
N LYS A 3 -11.85 -16.32 -17.64
CA LYS A 3 -11.79 -15.25 -16.64
C LYS A 3 -10.38 -14.65 -16.56
N PRO A 4 -10.23 -13.32 -16.34
CA PRO A 4 -8.94 -12.69 -16.12
C PRO A 4 -8.07 -13.41 -15.07
N TYR A 5 -6.76 -13.30 -15.23
CA TYR A 5 -5.79 -14.03 -14.39
C TYR A 5 -6.00 -13.73 -12.89
N PHE A 6 -6.10 -12.45 -12.51
CA PHE A 6 -6.19 -12.11 -11.08
C PHE A 6 -7.52 -12.53 -10.46
N ILE A 7 -8.61 -12.55 -11.25
CA ILE A 7 -9.89 -13.09 -10.77
C ILE A 7 -9.72 -14.58 -10.43
N ARG A 8 -9.08 -15.35 -11.34
CA ARG A 8 -8.83 -16.78 -11.10
C ARG A 8 -7.92 -17.02 -9.89
N VAL A 9 -6.90 -16.16 -9.70
CA VAL A 9 -5.98 -16.26 -8.55
C VAL A 9 -6.76 -16.06 -7.25
N THR A 10 -7.61 -15.03 -7.19
CA THR A 10 -8.43 -14.74 -5.99
C THR A 10 -9.43 -15.86 -5.68
N GLU A 11 -9.97 -16.50 -6.72
CA GLU A 11 -10.91 -17.63 -6.53
C GLU A 11 -10.21 -18.92 -6.06
N GLN A 12 -8.92 -19.08 -6.36
CA GLN A 12 -8.17 -20.32 -6.13
C GLN A 12 -7.15 -20.22 -5.00
N SER A 13 -6.95 -19.02 -4.45
CA SER A 13 -5.94 -18.78 -3.41
C SER A 13 -6.36 -17.58 -2.57
N PRO A 14 -5.75 -17.36 -1.40
CA PRO A 14 -6.02 -16.16 -0.62
C PRO A 14 -5.41 -14.88 -1.21
N THR A 15 -4.69 -14.97 -2.32
CA THR A 15 -4.00 -13.82 -2.91
C THR A 15 -4.98 -12.88 -3.59
N ILE A 16 -4.84 -11.59 -3.31
CA ILE A 16 -5.61 -10.53 -3.94
C ILE A 16 -4.67 -9.57 -4.67
N PHE A 17 -5.19 -8.91 -5.69
CA PHE A 17 -4.41 -7.98 -6.52
C PHE A 17 -4.76 -6.53 -6.15
N TRP A 18 -3.74 -5.70 -5.97
CA TRP A 18 -3.84 -4.25 -5.81
C TRP A 18 -3.05 -3.57 -6.91
N ILE A 19 -3.62 -2.52 -7.53
CA ILE A 19 -2.89 -1.72 -8.52
C ILE A 19 -2.16 -0.57 -7.82
N ASN A 20 -1.03 -0.13 -8.39
CA ASN A 20 -0.22 0.96 -7.82
C ASN A 20 -0.11 2.13 -8.80
N ASN A 21 -0.40 3.34 -8.33
CA ASN A 21 -0.27 4.59 -9.09
C ASN A 21 -0.96 4.54 -10.48
N PRO A 22 -2.23 4.11 -10.57
CA PRO A 22 -2.90 3.99 -11.88
C PRO A 22 -3.37 5.33 -12.42
N THR A 23 -3.42 5.45 -13.75
CA THR A 23 -4.26 6.47 -14.38
C THR A 23 -5.74 6.11 -14.13
N ARG A 24 -6.65 7.04 -14.43
CA ARG A 24 -8.09 6.80 -14.29
C ARG A 24 -8.53 5.61 -15.15
N TRP A 25 -8.00 5.49 -16.37
CA TRP A 25 -8.26 4.37 -17.27
C TRP A 25 -7.69 3.05 -16.73
N GLN A 26 -6.45 3.09 -16.21
CA GLN A 26 -5.82 1.90 -15.63
C GLN A 26 -6.58 1.40 -14.40
N ALA A 27 -7.18 2.31 -13.62
CA ALA A 27 -8.01 1.91 -12.47
C ALA A 27 -9.25 1.14 -12.92
N ASP A 28 -9.93 1.59 -13.99
CA ASP A 28 -11.08 0.87 -14.56
C ASP A 28 -10.66 -0.53 -15.05
N MET A 29 -9.58 -0.57 -15.85
CA MET A 29 -9.05 -1.83 -16.36
C MET A 29 -8.67 -2.79 -15.21
N ALA A 30 -8.04 -2.26 -14.17
CA ALA A 30 -7.64 -3.09 -13.02
C ALA A 30 -8.85 -3.70 -12.31
N LEU A 31 -9.91 -2.90 -12.11
CA LEU A 31 -11.17 -3.38 -11.52
C LEU A 31 -11.78 -4.50 -12.36
N GLU A 32 -11.84 -4.33 -13.69
CA GLU A 32 -12.34 -5.36 -14.62
C GLU A 32 -11.50 -6.64 -14.54
N HIS A 33 -10.21 -6.52 -14.20
CA HIS A 33 -9.28 -7.65 -14.12
C HIS A 33 -9.12 -8.21 -12.70
N GLY A 34 -9.91 -7.70 -11.73
CA GLY A 34 -9.97 -8.28 -10.40
C GLY A 34 -9.15 -7.56 -9.33
N ALA A 35 -8.80 -6.30 -9.55
CA ALA A 35 -8.14 -5.52 -8.49
C ALA A 35 -9.12 -5.28 -7.34
N LEU A 36 -8.66 -5.51 -6.11
CA LEU A 36 -9.46 -5.33 -4.91
C LEU A 36 -9.02 -4.13 -4.07
N GLY A 37 -8.05 -3.36 -4.57
CA GLY A 37 -7.61 -2.12 -3.92
C GLY A 37 -6.55 -1.40 -4.74
N CYS A 38 -6.10 -0.26 -4.23
CA CYS A 38 -5.16 0.60 -4.92
C CYS A 38 -4.19 1.26 -3.94
N THR A 39 -2.93 1.41 -4.34
CA THR A 39 -1.95 2.19 -3.57
C THR A 39 -1.48 3.38 -4.38
N ASN A 40 -1.26 4.50 -3.69
CA ASN A 40 -0.62 5.68 -4.29
C ASN A 40 0.53 6.11 -3.37
N ASN A 41 1.65 6.47 -3.99
CA ASN A 41 2.83 6.98 -3.30
C ASN A 41 3.12 8.41 -3.76
N PRO A 42 4.08 9.14 -3.15
CA PRO A 42 4.30 10.56 -3.51
C PRO A 42 4.64 10.81 -4.97
N SER A 43 5.24 9.84 -5.69
CA SER A 43 5.55 10.03 -7.10
C SER A 43 4.31 10.01 -8.02
N TYR A 44 3.12 9.71 -7.48
CA TYR A 44 1.88 9.62 -8.26
C TYR A 44 1.57 10.91 -9.02
N THR A 45 1.67 12.04 -8.33
CA THR A 45 1.34 13.35 -8.93
C THR A 45 2.24 13.68 -10.10
N GLN A 46 3.57 13.52 -9.94
CA GLN A 46 4.52 13.75 -11.02
C GLN A 46 4.26 12.80 -12.20
N LYS A 47 4.02 11.52 -11.89
CA LYS A 47 3.70 10.53 -12.92
C LYS A 47 2.48 10.93 -13.75
N MET A 48 1.46 11.51 -13.09
CA MET A 48 0.24 11.95 -13.80
C MET A 48 0.47 13.22 -14.60
N ILE A 49 1.28 14.17 -14.10
CA ILE A 49 1.67 15.39 -14.86
C ILE A 49 2.37 14.97 -16.17
N ASP A 50 3.27 14.00 -16.08
CA ASP A 50 4.08 13.56 -17.23
C ASP A 50 3.32 12.62 -18.17
N HIS A 51 2.12 12.16 -17.78
CA HIS A 51 1.37 11.17 -18.56
C HIS A 51 0.62 11.82 -19.71
N PRO A 52 0.75 11.32 -20.94
CA PRO A 52 0.14 11.97 -22.12
C PRO A 52 -1.39 12.13 -22.04
N GLU A 53 -2.09 11.24 -21.34
CA GLU A 53 -3.57 11.29 -21.24
C GLU A 53 -4.06 11.94 -19.94
N GLU A 54 -3.21 12.03 -18.91
CA GLU A 54 -3.60 12.60 -17.60
C GLU A 54 -3.01 14.00 -17.38
N GLY A 55 -1.95 14.38 -18.10
CA GLY A 55 -1.19 15.61 -17.86
C GLY A 55 -2.04 16.89 -17.85
N GLU A 56 -2.89 17.05 -18.86
CA GLU A 56 -3.78 18.24 -18.93
C GLU A 56 -4.71 18.31 -17.69
N HIS A 57 -5.28 17.18 -17.30
CA HIS A 57 -6.12 17.10 -16.12
C HIS A 57 -5.31 17.39 -14.84
N ALA A 58 -4.13 16.80 -14.73
CA ALA A 58 -3.24 16.98 -13.57
C ALA A 58 -2.82 18.44 -13.44
N LEU A 59 -2.40 19.09 -14.53
CA LEU A 59 -1.99 20.49 -14.51
C LEU A 59 -3.15 21.42 -14.10
N ARG A 60 -4.37 21.13 -14.57
CA ARG A 60 -5.55 21.91 -14.15
C ARG A 60 -5.79 21.80 -12.63
N LEU A 61 -5.70 20.58 -12.09
CA LEU A 61 -5.87 20.38 -10.63
C LEU A 61 -4.73 21.01 -9.83
N LEU A 62 -3.51 21.02 -10.38
CA LEU A 62 -2.38 21.70 -9.77
C LEU A 62 -2.63 23.22 -9.71
N ASP A 63 -3.07 23.82 -10.83
CA ASP A 63 -3.44 25.24 -10.88
C ASP A 63 -4.52 25.60 -9.85
N GLU A 64 -5.53 24.72 -9.72
CA GLU A 64 -6.58 24.91 -8.72
C GLU A 64 -6.00 24.84 -7.29
N SER A 65 -5.08 23.93 -7.04
CA SER A 65 -4.46 23.76 -5.72
C SER A 65 -3.59 24.97 -5.34
N ILE A 66 -2.85 25.52 -6.32
CA ILE A 66 -2.02 26.73 -6.14
C ILE A 66 -2.90 27.92 -5.74
N ARG A 67 -4.13 28.01 -6.26
CA ARG A 67 -5.05 29.11 -5.91
C ARG A 67 -5.67 28.94 -4.52
N GLU A 68 -5.64 27.72 -3.97
CA GLU A 68 -6.26 27.43 -2.66
C GLU A 68 -5.29 27.63 -1.50
N CYS A 69 -3.99 27.56 -1.76
CA CYS A 69 -2.98 27.54 -0.70
C CYS A 69 -1.70 28.23 -1.18
N ASP A 70 -1.14 29.10 -0.33
CA ASP A 70 0.12 29.81 -0.61
C ASP A 70 1.37 29.03 -0.19
N ASP A 71 1.20 27.92 0.56
CA ASP A 71 2.31 27.10 0.99
C ASP A 71 2.54 25.97 -0.04
N ASP A 72 3.75 25.84 -0.55
CA ASP A 72 4.09 24.90 -1.60
C ASP A 72 3.88 23.44 -1.17
N TRP A 73 4.23 23.12 0.09
CA TRP A 73 4.11 21.76 0.60
C TRP A 73 2.65 21.34 0.79
N GLU A 74 1.87 22.22 1.40
CA GLU A 74 0.43 21.99 1.57
C GLU A 74 -0.27 21.92 0.21
N THR A 75 0.14 22.78 -0.74
CA THR A 75 -0.37 22.75 -2.13
C THR A 75 -0.13 21.39 -2.78
N ALA A 76 1.07 20.83 -2.61
CA ALA A 76 1.40 19.51 -3.17
C ALA A 76 0.53 18.41 -2.57
N GLU A 77 0.24 18.47 -1.26
CA GLU A 77 -0.66 17.53 -0.60
C GLU A 77 -2.11 17.69 -1.08
N ILE A 78 -2.59 18.93 -1.20
CA ILE A 78 -3.94 19.23 -1.72
C ILE A 78 -4.05 18.64 -3.14
N PHE A 79 -3.06 18.92 -3.98
CA PHE A 79 -3.02 18.40 -5.35
C PHE A 79 -3.08 16.87 -5.37
N GLN A 80 -2.27 16.21 -4.53
CA GLN A 80 -2.28 14.75 -4.45
C GLN A 80 -3.67 14.23 -4.07
N ARG A 81 -4.32 14.84 -3.05
CA ARG A 81 -5.66 14.45 -2.62
C ARG A 81 -6.69 14.60 -3.75
N LYS A 82 -6.61 15.72 -4.51
CA LYS A 82 -7.49 15.93 -5.67
C LYS A 82 -7.27 14.87 -6.76
N MET A 83 -6.01 14.52 -7.02
CA MET A 83 -5.67 13.50 -8.02
C MET A 83 -6.14 12.11 -7.61
N VAL A 84 -6.09 11.76 -6.32
CA VAL A 84 -6.47 10.42 -5.83
C VAL A 84 -7.99 10.29 -5.68
N LYS A 85 -8.72 11.38 -5.46
CA LYS A 85 -10.16 11.34 -5.22
C LYS A 85 -10.94 10.58 -6.32
N PRO A 86 -10.74 10.86 -7.63
CA PRO A 86 -11.44 10.09 -8.66
C PRO A 86 -11.10 8.59 -8.65
N ILE A 87 -9.88 8.24 -8.24
CA ILE A 87 -9.50 6.82 -8.10
C ILE A 87 -10.29 6.19 -6.94
N ALA A 88 -10.36 6.89 -5.80
CA ALA A 88 -11.13 6.42 -4.64
C ALA A 88 -12.61 6.21 -5.01
N GLU A 89 -13.18 7.12 -5.78
CA GLU A 89 -14.58 7.03 -6.26
C GLU A 89 -14.80 5.79 -7.13
N LYS A 90 -13.84 5.41 -7.98
CA LYS A 90 -13.95 4.20 -8.81
C LYS A 90 -13.95 2.92 -7.95
N PHE A 91 -13.19 2.89 -6.87
CA PHE A 91 -13.13 1.74 -5.97
C PHE A 91 -14.26 1.72 -4.92
N MET A 92 -15.03 2.81 -4.78
CA MET A 92 -16.08 2.93 -3.77
C MET A 92 -17.16 1.83 -3.87
N PRO A 93 -17.69 1.49 -5.08
CA PRO A 93 -18.69 0.42 -5.16
C PRO A 93 -18.19 -0.92 -4.62
N LEU A 94 -16.91 -1.20 -4.80
CA LEU A 94 -16.30 -2.42 -4.27
C LEU A 94 -16.21 -2.36 -2.74
N TYR A 95 -15.84 -1.19 -2.20
CA TYR A 95 -15.77 -0.95 -0.76
C TYR A 95 -17.15 -1.17 -0.11
N GLU A 96 -18.18 -0.56 -0.66
CA GLU A 96 -19.55 -0.68 -0.16
C GLU A 96 -20.06 -2.12 -0.24
N LYS A 97 -19.89 -2.76 -1.40
CA LYS A 97 -20.34 -4.13 -1.63
C LYS A 97 -19.67 -5.15 -0.70
N SER A 98 -18.41 -4.88 -0.34
CA SER A 98 -17.64 -5.77 0.54
C SER A 98 -17.77 -5.41 2.04
N ASN A 99 -18.59 -4.43 2.40
CA ASN A 99 -18.69 -3.91 3.77
C ASN A 99 -17.32 -3.52 4.32
N GLY A 100 -16.52 -2.81 3.50
CA GLY A 100 -15.21 -2.31 3.91
C GLY A 100 -14.10 -3.37 3.98
N GLN A 101 -14.30 -4.55 3.36
CA GLN A 101 -13.23 -5.56 3.32
C GLN A 101 -12.27 -5.32 2.14
N HIS A 102 -12.75 -4.70 1.07
CA HIS A 102 -11.98 -4.42 -0.16
C HIS A 102 -12.30 -3.01 -0.64
N GLY A 103 -11.65 -2.59 -1.71
CA GLY A 103 -11.94 -1.29 -2.33
C GLY A 103 -11.20 -0.12 -1.71
N TYR A 104 -10.25 -0.38 -0.83
CA TYR A 104 -9.43 0.69 -0.25
C TYR A 104 -8.48 1.29 -1.28
N VAL A 105 -8.27 2.60 -1.15
CA VAL A 105 -7.25 3.35 -1.90
C VAL A 105 -6.34 4.02 -0.88
N SER A 106 -5.05 3.70 -0.89
CA SER A 106 -4.14 4.26 0.08
C SER A 106 -3.39 5.47 -0.47
N ILE A 107 -3.27 6.51 0.36
CA ILE A 107 -2.53 7.74 0.05
C ILE A 107 -1.36 7.84 1.04
N GLN A 108 -0.14 7.97 0.51
CA GLN A 108 1.04 8.27 1.30
C GLN A 108 1.22 9.79 1.34
N GLY A 109 1.46 10.34 2.53
CA GLY A 109 1.64 11.78 2.72
C GLY A 109 3.00 12.30 2.29
N ASP A 110 3.35 13.46 2.82
CA ASP A 110 4.58 14.20 2.50
C ASP A 110 5.83 13.38 2.86
N PRO A 111 6.70 13.06 1.88
CA PRO A 111 7.93 12.31 2.17
C PRO A 111 9.06 13.17 2.76
N ILE A 112 8.92 14.49 2.76
CA ILE A 112 9.98 15.40 3.26
C ILE A 112 9.92 15.48 4.78
N ASN A 113 8.71 15.48 5.34
CA ASN A 113 8.51 15.64 6.78
C ASN A 113 8.13 14.33 7.48
N GLU A 114 8.51 13.19 6.91
CA GLU A 114 8.15 11.88 7.49
C GLU A 114 8.92 11.53 8.78
N ASP A 115 9.89 12.34 9.17
CA ASP A 115 10.58 12.23 10.47
C ASP A 115 9.91 13.07 11.57
N ASP A 116 8.84 13.83 11.24
CA ASP A 116 8.01 14.55 12.21
C ASP A 116 6.65 13.83 12.35
N ALA A 117 6.47 13.16 13.49
CA ALA A 117 5.24 12.39 13.75
C ALA A 117 3.98 13.26 13.69
N ASP A 118 4.05 14.52 14.16
CA ASP A 118 2.88 15.40 14.13
C ASP A 118 2.52 15.82 12.71
N ALA A 119 3.52 16.03 11.84
CA ALA A 119 3.30 16.30 10.42
C ALA A 119 2.63 15.08 9.75
N VAL A 120 3.14 13.88 10.00
CA VAL A 120 2.57 12.64 9.46
C VAL A 120 1.12 12.45 9.92
N ILE A 121 0.83 12.72 11.21
CA ILE A 121 -0.54 12.61 11.76
C ILE A 121 -1.48 13.61 11.07
N ARG A 122 -1.04 14.88 10.94
CA ARG A 122 -1.86 15.90 10.27
C ARG A 122 -2.17 15.50 8.82
N GLY A 123 -1.16 15.07 8.07
CA GLY A 123 -1.31 14.61 6.68
C GLY A 123 -2.23 13.39 6.57
N ALA A 124 -2.09 12.41 7.46
CA ALA A 124 -2.93 11.21 7.47
C ALA A 124 -4.40 11.57 7.72
N ARG A 125 -4.67 12.45 8.68
CA ARG A 125 -6.04 12.91 8.95
C ARG A 125 -6.63 13.65 7.74
N ALA A 126 -5.83 14.52 7.09
CA ALA A 126 -6.25 15.25 5.89
C ALA A 126 -6.52 14.29 4.73
N ASN A 127 -5.72 13.23 4.59
CA ASN A 127 -5.93 12.22 3.56
C ASN A 127 -7.21 11.41 3.84
N ARG A 128 -7.44 11.04 5.10
CA ARG A 128 -8.58 10.19 5.49
C ARG A 128 -9.93 10.77 5.07
N VAL A 129 -10.07 12.10 5.08
CA VAL A 129 -11.37 12.74 4.77
C VAL A 129 -11.66 12.86 3.27
N VAL A 130 -10.74 12.44 2.40
CA VAL A 130 -10.94 12.49 0.93
C VAL A 130 -12.12 11.60 0.51
N ALA A 131 -12.21 10.39 1.08
CA ALA A 131 -13.32 9.46 0.81
C ALA A 131 -13.35 8.37 1.89
N PRO A 132 -14.52 7.74 2.12
CA PRO A 132 -14.66 6.68 3.15
C PRO A 132 -13.76 5.47 2.95
N ASN A 133 -13.29 5.22 1.74
CA ASN A 133 -12.42 4.08 1.43
C ASN A 133 -10.93 4.46 1.38
N ILE A 134 -10.56 5.62 1.93
CA ILE A 134 -9.15 5.99 2.02
C ILE A 134 -8.50 5.24 3.19
N CYS A 135 -7.30 4.72 2.91
CA CYS A 135 -6.42 4.08 3.87
C CYS A 135 -5.14 4.91 3.96
N CYS A 136 -4.76 5.32 5.17
CA CYS A 136 -3.58 6.20 5.33
C CYS A 136 -2.31 5.38 5.19
N LYS A 137 -1.51 5.67 4.17
CA LYS A 137 -0.25 4.96 3.92
C LYS A 137 0.89 5.73 4.58
N ILE A 138 1.56 5.08 5.54
CA ILE A 138 2.53 5.73 6.44
C ILE A 138 3.84 4.92 6.43
N PRO A 139 5.00 5.57 6.18
CA PRO A 139 6.30 4.88 6.24
C PRO A 139 6.59 4.32 7.64
N THR A 140 7.23 3.16 7.71
CA THR A 140 7.54 2.50 8.99
C THR A 140 8.90 3.00 9.51
N THR A 141 8.92 4.30 9.85
CA THR A 141 10.01 4.99 10.56
C THR A 141 9.62 5.08 12.04
N THR A 142 10.50 5.64 12.88
CA THR A 142 10.18 5.88 14.29
C THR A 142 8.97 6.84 14.43
N SER A 143 8.96 7.90 13.64
CA SER A 143 7.86 8.89 13.65
C SER A 143 6.59 8.31 13.04
N GLY A 144 6.74 7.53 11.96
CA GLY A 144 5.63 6.83 11.33
C GLY A 144 4.96 5.83 12.26
N LEU A 145 5.75 5.10 13.07
CA LEU A 145 5.20 4.16 14.04
C LEU A 145 4.29 4.89 15.05
N LYS A 146 4.76 6.03 15.59
CA LYS A 146 3.98 6.87 16.50
C LYS A 146 2.70 7.41 15.82
N ALA A 147 2.81 7.80 14.55
CA ALA A 147 1.64 8.26 13.79
C ALA A 147 0.63 7.11 13.58
N MET A 148 1.12 5.91 13.24
CA MET A 148 0.25 4.74 13.06
C MET A 148 -0.48 4.37 14.37
N GLU A 149 0.20 4.45 15.52
CA GLU A 149 -0.44 4.25 16.83
C GLU A 149 -1.62 5.21 17.02
N THR A 150 -1.43 6.48 16.65
CA THR A 150 -2.49 7.50 16.73
C THR A 150 -3.65 7.14 15.78
N MET A 151 -3.35 6.77 14.54
CA MET A 151 -4.40 6.39 13.58
C MET A 151 -5.21 5.18 14.07
N VAL A 152 -4.53 4.16 14.62
CA VAL A 152 -5.22 2.98 15.17
C VAL A 152 -6.11 3.39 16.36
N ALA A 153 -5.63 4.28 17.22
CA ALA A 153 -6.42 4.79 18.35
C ALA A 153 -7.67 5.56 17.88
N GLU A 154 -7.63 6.16 16.70
CA GLU A 154 -8.74 6.91 16.10
C GLU A 154 -9.63 6.06 15.17
N ASP A 155 -9.39 4.75 15.11
CA ASP A 155 -10.11 3.79 14.25
C ASP A 155 -9.95 4.12 12.76
N ILE A 156 -8.78 4.62 12.37
CA ILE A 156 -8.47 5.00 10.98
C ILE A 156 -7.66 3.88 10.30
N PRO A 157 -8.12 3.38 9.13
CA PRO A 157 -7.39 2.34 8.40
C PRO A 157 -6.00 2.79 7.98
N ILE A 158 -5.00 1.91 8.17
CA ILE A 158 -3.60 2.20 7.85
C ILE A 158 -3.00 1.18 6.89
N ASN A 159 -2.04 1.66 6.10
CA ASN A 159 -1.14 0.84 5.30
C ASN A 159 0.29 1.19 5.70
N ALA A 160 0.86 0.41 6.62
CA ALA A 160 2.27 0.57 7.00
C ALA A 160 3.13 0.23 5.80
N THR A 161 3.95 1.17 5.34
CA THR A 161 4.75 1.00 4.12
C THR A 161 6.25 1.13 4.41
N GLU A 162 7.05 0.88 3.38
CA GLU A 162 8.51 0.92 3.46
C GLU A 162 9.05 -0.05 4.50
N ILE A 163 8.38 -1.22 4.57
CA ILE A 163 8.84 -2.32 5.40
C ILE A 163 9.84 -3.13 4.58
N PHE A 164 11.10 -3.04 4.98
CA PHE A 164 12.19 -3.76 4.32
C PHE A 164 12.61 -4.98 5.14
N GLY A 165 12.54 -4.87 6.47
CA GLY A 165 13.06 -5.91 7.35
C GLY A 165 12.03 -6.52 8.30
N VAL A 166 12.39 -7.68 8.82
CA VAL A 166 11.55 -8.43 9.78
C VAL A 166 11.28 -7.62 11.06
N SER A 167 12.29 -6.88 11.55
CA SER A 167 12.14 -6.10 12.79
C SER A 167 11.10 -4.98 12.64
N GLN A 168 11.12 -4.24 11.51
CA GLN A 168 10.11 -3.21 11.24
C GLN A 168 8.69 -3.80 11.27
N PHE A 169 8.53 -4.95 10.59
CA PHE A 169 7.26 -5.66 10.55
C PHE A 169 6.76 -6.01 11.95
N ILE A 170 7.62 -6.61 12.76
CA ILE A 170 7.25 -7.00 14.13
C ILE A 170 6.86 -5.76 14.94
N SER A 171 7.66 -4.68 14.87
CA SER A 171 7.41 -3.46 15.64
C SER A 171 6.01 -2.88 15.37
N ILE A 172 5.61 -2.76 14.09
CA ILE A 172 4.29 -2.19 13.77
C ILE A 172 3.15 -3.14 14.16
N CYS A 173 3.33 -4.45 14.01
CA CYS A 173 2.30 -5.41 14.41
C CYS A 173 2.09 -5.42 15.94
N GLU A 174 3.17 -5.34 16.71
CA GLU A 174 3.07 -5.28 18.18
C GLU A 174 2.45 -3.94 18.62
N ALA A 175 2.83 -2.83 18.00
CA ALA A 175 2.22 -1.52 18.27
C ALA A 175 0.70 -1.55 17.98
N TYR A 176 0.31 -2.10 16.83
CA TYR A 176 -1.11 -2.25 16.49
C TYR A 176 -1.85 -3.08 17.55
N LYS A 177 -1.29 -4.24 17.94
CA LYS A 177 -1.92 -5.12 18.96
C LYS A 177 -2.06 -4.39 20.30
N GLN A 178 -1.03 -3.67 20.70
CA GLN A 178 -1.04 -2.93 21.97
C GLN A 178 -2.13 -1.84 21.97
N VAL A 179 -2.17 -1.00 20.91
CA VAL A 179 -3.13 0.11 20.85
C VAL A 179 -4.56 -0.42 20.69
N SER A 180 -4.78 -1.38 19.79
CA SER A 180 -6.12 -1.96 19.59
C SER A 180 -6.61 -2.72 20.81
N GLY A 181 -5.71 -3.35 21.56
CA GLY A 181 -6.04 -4.00 22.83
C GLY A 181 -6.44 -3.01 23.92
N ALA A 182 -5.83 -1.81 23.92
CA ALA A 182 -6.11 -0.79 24.93
C ALA A 182 -7.42 -0.05 24.70
N ASN A 183 -7.81 0.17 23.42
CA ASN A 183 -8.98 1.00 23.10
C ASN A 183 -10.14 0.25 22.42
N GLY A 184 -9.91 -0.99 22.00
CA GLY A 184 -10.93 -1.82 21.35
C GLY A 184 -11.11 -1.55 19.84
N HIS A 185 -10.47 -0.52 19.29
CA HIS A 185 -10.54 -0.20 17.87
C HIS A 185 -9.70 -1.19 17.05
N LYS A 186 -10.21 -1.62 15.90
CA LYS A 186 -9.53 -2.58 15.02
C LYS A 186 -9.69 -2.15 13.57
N PRO A 187 -9.15 -0.95 13.22
CA PRO A 187 -9.24 -0.51 11.83
C PRO A 187 -8.50 -1.47 10.89
N MET A 188 -8.88 -1.47 9.63
CA MET A 188 -8.19 -2.27 8.61
C MET A 188 -6.69 -1.91 8.62
N PHE A 189 -5.85 -2.95 8.69
CA PHE A 189 -4.41 -2.78 8.79
C PHE A 189 -3.72 -3.54 7.65
N TYR A 190 -3.18 -2.78 6.71
CA TYR A 190 -2.35 -3.30 5.61
C TYR A 190 -0.89 -3.09 5.95
N MET A 191 -0.05 -3.97 5.44
CA MET A 191 1.38 -3.93 5.66
C MET A 191 2.09 -4.19 4.33
N SER A 192 2.77 -3.15 3.81
CA SER A 192 3.46 -3.21 2.51
C SER A 192 4.95 -3.49 2.70
N HIS A 193 5.34 -4.73 2.45
CA HIS A 193 6.75 -5.13 2.38
C HIS A 193 7.26 -4.87 0.96
N ILE A 194 8.33 -4.08 0.83
CA ILE A 194 8.86 -3.66 -0.47
C ILE A 194 9.97 -4.62 -0.90
N ALA A 195 9.56 -5.79 -1.39
CA ALA A 195 10.49 -6.87 -1.76
C ALA A 195 11.43 -6.48 -2.91
N GLY A 196 10.93 -5.73 -3.90
CA GLY A 196 11.72 -5.39 -5.07
C GLY A 196 12.90 -4.46 -4.83
N ILE A 197 12.95 -3.76 -3.69
CA ILE A 197 14.12 -2.92 -3.35
C ILE A 197 15.38 -3.78 -3.23
N TYR A 198 15.22 -5.04 -2.83
CA TYR A 198 16.34 -5.98 -2.72
C TYR A 198 16.96 -6.27 -4.10
N ASP A 199 16.10 -6.40 -5.14
CA ASP A 199 16.57 -6.62 -6.51
C ASP A 199 17.47 -5.46 -6.95
N ASP A 200 17.01 -4.22 -6.73
CA ASP A 200 17.77 -3.01 -7.10
C ASP A 200 19.08 -2.92 -6.30
N HIS A 201 18.97 -3.01 -4.98
CA HIS A 201 20.14 -2.81 -4.09
C HIS A 201 21.20 -3.90 -4.30
N LEU A 202 20.80 -5.16 -4.27
CA LEU A 202 21.74 -6.26 -4.42
C LEU A 202 22.29 -6.35 -5.84
N GLY A 203 21.45 -6.06 -6.85
CA GLY A 203 21.90 -5.99 -8.24
C GLY A 203 23.01 -4.98 -8.44
N ASN A 204 22.84 -3.79 -7.86
CA ASN A 204 23.88 -2.74 -7.91
C ASN A 204 25.13 -3.17 -7.11
N TYR A 205 24.94 -3.70 -5.93
CA TYR A 205 26.03 -4.12 -5.05
C TYR A 205 26.93 -5.19 -5.68
N VAL A 206 26.32 -6.24 -6.29
CA VAL A 206 27.12 -7.30 -6.93
C VAL A 206 27.87 -6.77 -8.15
N LYS A 207 27.24 -5.88 -8.91
CA LYS A 207 27.86 -5.24 -10.08
C LYS A 207 29.07 -4.38 -9.67
N GLU A 208 28.88 -3.53 -8.67
CA GLU A 208 29.93 -2.62 -8.19
C GLU A 208 31.12 -3.36 -7.55
N ASN A 209 30.90 -4.54 -7.03
CA ASN A 209 31.93 -5.33 -6.33
C ASN A 209 32.38 -6.55 -7.14
N ASP A 210 31.99 -6.66 -8.41
CA ASP A 210 32.33 -7.76 -9.33
C ASP A 210 32.08 -9.15 -8.71
N ILE A 211 30.94 -9.28 -8.01
CA ILE A 211 30.57 -10.56 -7.35
C ILE A 211 29.86 -11.45 -8.36
N GLN A 212 30.38 -12.67 -8.54
CA GLN A 212 29.80 -13.66 -9.47
C GLN A 212 28.72 -14.46 -8.73
N ILE A 213 27.46 -14.16 -9.02
CA ILE A 213 26.31 -14.84 -8.42
C ILE A 213 25.20 -14.98 -9.46
N SER A 214 24.43 -16.04 -9.38
CA SER A 214 23.32 -16.30 -10.29
C SER A 214 22.22 -15.23 -10.11
N PRO A 215 21.68 -14.66 -11.19
CA PRO A 215 20.52 -13.75 -11.10
C PRO A 215 19.33 -14.36 -10.34
N ASP A 216 19.11 -15.67 -10.45
CA ASP A 216 18.02 -16.35 -9.74
C ASP A 216 18.20 -16.26 -8.22
N VAL A 217 19.45 -16.34 -7.73
CA VAL A 217 19.73 -16.19 -6.29
C VAL A 217 19.39 -14.76 -5.83
N LEU A 218 19.78 -13.76 -6.64
CA LEU A 218 19.47 -12.37 -6.33
C LEU A 218 17.96 -12.14 -6.26
N HIS A 219 17.22 -12.65 -7.25
CA HIS A 219 15.76 -12.50 -7.29
C HIS A 219 15.06 -13.16 -6.09
N GLN A 220 15.67 -14.17 -5.47
CA GLN A 220 15.08 -14.83 -4.31
C GLN A 220 15.33 -14.07 -2.99
N ALA A 221 16.26 -13.12 -2.94
CA ALA A 221 16.65 -12.46 -1.69
C ALA A 221 15.46 -11.70 -1.05
N GLY A 222 14.85 -10.78 -1.80
CA GLY A 222 13.68 -10.03 -1.31
C GLY A 222 12.49 -10.95 -1.02
N LEU A 223 12.30 -11.96 -1.88
CA LEU A 223 11.23 -12.95 -1.70
C LEU A 223 11.43 -13.79 -0.43
N ALA A 224 12.69 -14.11 -0.07
CA ALA A 224 12.97 -14.87 1.15
C ALA A 224 12.60 -14.06 2.40
N VAL A 225 12.89 -12.75 2.40
CA VAL A 225 12.47 -11.86 3.50
C VAL A 225 10.94 -11.77 3.54
N ALA A 226 10.30 -11.60 2.39
CA ALA A 226 8.83 -11.54 2.28
C ALA A 226 8.17 -12.80 2.86
N ARG A 227 8.70 -13.97 2.50
CA ARG A 227 8.21 -15.27 3.02
C ARG A 227 8.40 -15.36 4.54
N LYS A 228 9.55 -14.89 5.06
CA LYS A 228 9.80 -14.90 6.51
C LYS A 228 8.81 -13.99 7.25
N VAL A 229 8.58 -12.78 6.72
CA VAL A 229 7.60 -11.84 7.27
C VAL A 229 6.20 -12.46 7.27
N TYR A 230 5.78 -13.04 6.15
CA TYR A 230 4.48 -13.66 5.99
C TYR A 230 4.30 -14.84 6.98
N ASN A 231 5.32 -15.70 7.10
CA ASN A 231 5.25 -16.82 8.03
C ASN A 231 5.10 -16.35 9.49
N LEU A 232 5.85 -15.31 9.87
CA LEU A 232 5.73 -14.72 11.22
C LEU A 232 4.34 -14.11 11.44
N MET A 233 3.74 -13.50 10.40
CA MET A 233 2.38 -12.97 10.46
C MET A 233 1.41 -14.08 10.87
N ILE A 234 1.52 -15.23 10.21
CA ILE A 234 0.64 -16.38 10.49
C ILE A 234 0.95 -16.99 11.86
N GLU A 235 2.25 -17.26 12.15
CA GLU A 235 2.69 -17.88 13.41
C GLU A 235 2.26 -17.11 14.65
N ARG A 236 2.25 -15.76 14.56
CA ARG A 236 1.94 -14.88 15.70
C ARG A 236 0.51 -14.33 15.67
N ASP A 237 -0.29 -14.79 14.71
CA ASP A 237 -1.67 -14.35 14.51
C ASP A 237 -1.78 -12.81 14.51
N TYR A 238 -0.93 -12.15 13.69
CA TYR A 238 -0.98 -10.70 13.56
C TYR A 238 -2.16 -10.28 12.68
N PRO A 239 -2.96 -9.29 13.13
CA PRO A 239 -4.19 -8.90 12.45
C PRO A 239 -3.93 -7.92 11.30
N CYS A 240 -3.04 -8.26 10.39
CA CYS A 240 -2.70 -7.40 9.24
C CYS A 240 -2.87 -8.15 7.92
N VAL A 241 -3.01 -7.38 6.85
CA VAL A 241 -3.05 -7.91 5.48
C VAL A 241 -1.69 -7.63 4.83
N PHE A 242 -0.98 -8.68 4.45
CA PHE A 242 0.32 -8.57 3.81
C PHE A 242 0.16 -8.07 2.36
N ILE A 243 0.90 -7.03 1.99
CA ILE A 243 1.03 -6.55 0.62
C ILE A 243 2.49 -6.74 0.19
N GLY A 244 2.73 -7.54 -0.84
CA GLY A 244 4.04 -7.63 -1.49
C GLY A 244 4.15 -6.49 -2.50
N GLY A 245 4.99 -5.52 -2.21
CA GLY A 245 5.11 -4.30 -3.00
C GLY A 245 6.42 -4.15 -3.75
N GLY A 246 6.43 -3.17 -4.65
CA GLY A 246 7.63 -2.78 -5.36
C GLY A 246 8.14 -3.79 -6.37
N ALA A 247 7.24 -4.48 -7.06
CA ALA A 247 7.62 -5.52 -8.03
C ALA A 247 8.59 -5.00 -9.11
N ARG A 248 9.64 -5.77 -9.39
CA ARG A 248 10.63 -5.49 -10.45
C ARG A 248 10.53 -6.49 -11.61
N GLY A 249 9.78 -7.57 -11.43
CA GLY A 249 9.63 -8.59 -12.46
C GLY A 249 8.49 -9.55 -12.16
N LEU A 250 8.26 -10.48 -13.09
CA LEU A 250 7.17 -11.46 -12.97
C LEU A 250 7.34 -12.37 -11.75
N HIS A 251 8.58 -12.61 -11.31
CA HIS A 251 8.85 -13.43 -10.12
C HIS A 251 8.14 -12.88 -8.87
N HIS A 252 8.01 -11.55 -8.75
CA HIS A 252 7.27 -10.95 -7.63
C HIS A 252 5.78 -11.30 -7.65
N PHE A 253 5.23 -11.59 -8.82
CA PHE A 253 3.81 -11.99 -8.91
C PHE A 253 3.65 -13.50 -8.76
N THR A 254 4.48 -14.28 -9.44
CA THR A 254 4.35 -15.76 -9.43
C THR A 254 4.77 -16.38 -8.10
N GLU A 255 5.84 -15.85 -7.49
CA GLU A 255 6.39 -16.40 -6.24
C GLU A 255 5.65 -15.91 -4.98
N MET A 256 4.79 -14.92 -5.11
CA MET A 256 3.98 -14.42 -3.97
C MET A 256 2.54 -14.92 -4.00
N VAL A 257 2.17 -15.78 -4.94
CA VAL A 257 0.85 -16.43 -4.91
C VAL A 257 0.76 -17.31 -3.66
N GLY A 258 -0.31 -17.09 -2.86
CA GLY A 258 -0.44 -17.70 -1.53
C GLY A 258 0.00 -16.78 -0.37
N UNK A 259 0.60 -15.83 -0.65
CA UNK A 259 1.10 -14.97 0.26
C UNK A 259 0.19 -13.89 0.58
N UNK A 260 -0.72 -13.74 0.32
CA UNK A 260 -1.60 -12.80 0.62
C UNK A 260 -2.48 -13.36 1.55
N UNK A 261 -2.43 -13.01 2.27
CA UNK A 261 -3.22 -13.45 3.23
C UNK A 261 -4.41 -12.80 3.16
N UNK A 262 -5.14 -13.38 3.01
CA UNK A 262 -6.18 -13.00 3.28
C UNK A 262 -6.04 -12.66 4.51
N PRO A 263 -6.75 -11.68 4.94
CA PRO A 263 -6.79 -11.38 6.35
C PRO A 263 -7.40 -12.57 7.11
N SER A 264 -6.74 -13.01 8.12
CA SER A 264 -7.32 -14.03 8.98
C SER A 264 -8.39 -13.35 9.85
N THR A 265 -9.54 -13.10 9.26
CA THR A 265 -10.73 -12.77 10.03
C THR A 265 -11.28 -14.08 10.55
N GLY A 266 -10.85 -14.62 11.64
CA GLY A 266 -11.36 -15.77 12.39
C GLY A 266 -12.56 -16.57 11.87
N ARG A 267 -12.83 -16.52 10.60
CA ARG A 267 -13.87 -17.32 9.93
C ARG A 267 -13.14 -18.28 9.00
N GLY A 268 -13.13 -19.52 9.39
CA GLY A 268 -12.57 -20.58 8.57
C GLY A 268 -13.11 -20.53 7.14
N LEU A 269 -12.24 -20.81 6.20
CA LEU A 269 -12.67 -21.07 4.83
C LEU A 269 -13.71 -22.19 4.86
N PRO A 270 -14.80 -22.09 4.12
CA PRO A 270 -15.74 -23.21 4.05
C PRO A 270 -15.01 -24.43 3.51
N THR A 271 -14.96 -25.48 4.33
CA THR A 271 -14.50 -26.81 3.91
C THR A 271 -15.62 -27.41 3.05
N GLY A 272 -15.43 -27.39 1.74
CA GLY A 272 -16.35 -28.03 0.82
C GLY A 272 -15.68 -28.34 -0.49
#